data_e9fa0d2a52c1cb9a275ccf3b045f3cdd
#
_entry.id   e9fa0d2a52c1cb9a275ccf3b045f3cdd
#
_cell.length_a   1.000
_cell.length_b   1.000
_cell.length_c   1.000
_cell.angle_alpha   90.00
_cell.angle_beta   90.00
_cell.angle_gamma   90.00
#
_symmetry.space_group_name_H-M   'P 1'
#
loop_
_entity.id
_entity.type
_entity.pdbx_description
1 polymer ?
#
loop_
_entity_poly.entity_id
_entity_poly.type
_entity_poly.pdbx_seq_one_letter_code
_entity_poly.pdbx_strand_id
1 'polypeptide(L)'
;HHPEIAKGNYNWDYELFRFLPTYTKAKNDMDRDKLIISWITSLGEIEQCKNCKSTDKNAFLKPDLNWIEKQSDALKQKIFHVYNNRSQSKHYYVGMAGGVGNPDFKNENPYSSMTYPDEGFRLLSLFRYWNMIHYFFPYKHLMDEDWNKKLSEYLPLFIHAKDELEYELAAIQLIGDIQDTHANLWGGGDKTDEWKGKNYPPVHVRFIEDQLVVTDYYNEELQNEAGLKIGDVITRINGKPIQEIVKEKSKYYPASNVPTRLRDISADILRSNSNKIEIEFISKDAKTQNKSLKLYQKDSLNIYRWYRKSEGKSYKKLDNNIGYVTLQTIKEEDISRIKSEFIDTKGIIIDIRNYPSTFVPFSLGSFFVSSSTPFVKFTNGNVDNPGEFTFTNSIEIPSQGKTYKGKLVVLVNELSQSQAEYTSMAFRAGDNTTIIGSTTAGADGNVSAIMLPGGLRTMISGIGVNYPNGEETQRVGIVPDIEVKPTIQGIREGKDELLAKAIEIILKE
;
A
#
# COMPACT_ATOMS: atom_id res chain seq x y z
N HIS A 1 10.80 1.26 23.68
CA HIS A 1 11.90 0.72 22.88
C HIS A 1 13.29 0.63 23.54
N HIS A 2 13.50 1.13 24.76
CA HIS A 2 14.84 1.05 25.34
C HIS A 2 15.26 -0.40 25.51
N PRO A 3 16.33 -0.92 24.86
CA PRO A 3 16.61 -2.35 24.83
C PRO A 3 16.90 -2.94 26.21
N GLU A 4 17.46 -2.16 27.14
CA GLU A 4 17.75 -2.62 28.49
C GLU A 4 16.50 -2.75 29.37
N ILE A 5 15.46 -1.99 29.09
CA ILE A 5 14.19 -2.01 29.82
C ILE A 5 13.18 -2.92 29.12
N ALA A 6 13.11 -2.89 27.79
CA ALA A 6 12.16 -3.65 26.98
C ALA A 6 12.72 -5.04 26.57
N LYS A 7 13.20 -5.83 27.54
CA LYS A 7 13.79 -7.17 27.30
C LYS A 7 12.78 -8.32 27.31
N GLY A 8 11.48 -8.03 27.42
CA GLY A 8 10.44 -9.04 27.62
C GLY A 8 10.15 -9.36 29.09
N ASN A 9 10.84 -8.73 30.03
CA ASN A 9 10.58 -8.90 31.48
C ASN A 9 9.30 -8.18 31.92
N TYR A 10 8.89 -7.16 31.19
CA TYR A 10 7.68 -6.39 31.40
C TYR A 10 6.71 -6.66 30.25
N ASN A 11 5.45 -6.84 30.58
CA ASN A 11 4.38 -6.72 29.58
C ASN A 11 4.01 -5.25 29.45
N TRP A 12 4.48 -4.60 28.38
CA TRP A 12 4.31 -3.16 28.15
C TRP A 12 2.85 -2.74 27.92
N ASP A 13 2.02 -3.65 27.41
CA ASP A 13 0.58 -3.40 27.28
C ASP A 13 -0.04 -3.21 28.68
N TYR A 14 0.34 -4.07 29.63
CA TYR A 14 -0.12 -3.95 31.02
C TYR A 14 0.56 -2.82 31.79
N GLU A 15 1.76 -2.41 31.43
CA GLU A 15 2.38 -1.19 31.99
C GLU A 15 1.58 0.04 31.60
N LEU A 16 1.09 0.13 30.36
CA LEU A 16 0.17 1.19 29.94
C LEU A 16 -1.10 1.20 30.84
N PHE A 17 -1.72 0.04 31.06
CA PHE A 17 -2.95 -0.05 31.85
C PHE A 17 -2.73 0.25 33.33
N ARG A 18 -1.57 -0.06 33.88
CA ARG A 18 -1.20 0.31 35.27
C ARG A 18 -0.96 1.81 35.40
N PHE A 19 -0.29 2.42 34.42
CA PHE A 19 0.11 3.82 34.48
C PHE A 19 -1.04 4.78 34.12
N LEU A 20 -1.84 4.47 33.13
CA LEU A 20 -2.88 5.35 32.59
C LEU A 20 -3.87 5.88 33.65
N PRO A 21 -4.42 5.07 34.57
CA PRO A 21 -5.31 5.55 35.64
C PRO A 21 -4.64 6.52 36.62
N THR A 22 -3.31 6.43 36.78
CA THR A 22 -2.54 7.34 37.61
C THR A 22 -2.28 8.63 36.86
N TYR A 23 -1.92 8.53 35.59
CA TYR A 23 -1.71 9.68 34.70
C TYR A 23 -2.92 10.59 34.59
N THR A 24 -4.11 10.01 34.46
CA THR A 24 -5.39 10.78 34.34
C THR A 24 -5.77 11.52 35.62
N LYS A 25 -5.12 11.26 36.76
CA LYS A 25 -5.31 11.99 38.03
C LYS A 25 -4.48 13.28 38.13
N ALA A 26 -3.55 13.51 37.20
CA ALA A 26 -2.74 14.73 37.16
C ALA A 26 -3.65 15.95 37.02
N LYS A 27 -3.47 16.95 37.91
CA LYS A 27 -4.29 18.16 37.94
C LYS A 27 -3.71 19.30 37.06
N ASN A 28 -2.45 19.23 36.77
CA ASN A 28 -1.71 20.20 35.99
C ASN A 28 -0.42 19.57 35.40
N ASP A 29 0.30 20.30 34.61
CA ASP A 29 1.53 19.84 33.95
C ASP A 29 2.61 19.42 34.95
N MET A 30 2.75 20.12 36.08
CA MET A 30 3.75 19.78 37.10
C MET A 30 3.42 18.41 37.75
N ASP A 31 2.17 18.14 38.05
CA ASP A 31 1.75 16.81 38.59
C ASP A 31 1.97 15.72 37.55
N ARG A 32 1.59 15.98 36.30
CA ARG A 32 1.84 15.08 35.18
C ARG A 32 3.34 14.71 35.06
N ASP A 33 4.19 15.71 35.04
CA ASP A 33 5.65 15.52 34.87
C ASP A 33 6.25 14.73 36.02
N LYS A 34 5.83 14.99 37.27
CA LYS A 34 6.24 14.19 38.45
C LYS A 34 5.83 12.74 38.31
N LEU A 35 4.60 12.47 37.85
CA LEU A 35 4.12 11.09 37.65
C LEU A 35 4.93 10.36 36.57
N ILE A 36 5.21 11.02 35.46
CA ILE A 36 6.02 10.44 34.37
C ILE A 36 7.46 10.15 34.84
N ILE A 37 8.10 11.12 35.52
CA ILE A 37 9.47 10.94 36.07
C ILE A 37 9.50 9.78 37.07
N SER A 38 8.53 9.70 37.99
CA SER A 38 8.42 8.62 38.95
C SER A 38 8.27 7.27 38.28
N TRP A 39 7.38 7.19 37.24
CA TRP A 39 7.20 5.97 36.46
C TRP A 39 8.49 5.56 35.73
N ILE A 40 9.14 6.47 34.99
CA ILE A 40 10.41 6.16 34.31
C ILE A 40 11.45 5.66 35.31
N THR A 41 11.52 6.26 36.49
CA THR A 41 12.48 5.85 37.56
C THR A 41 12.15 4.46 38.10
N SER A 42 10.87 4.10 38.21
CA SER A 42 10.45 2.78 38.70
C SER A 42 10.77 1.63 37.74
N LEU A 43 11.00 1.91 36.46
CA LEU A 43 11.37 0.92 35.44
C LEU A 43 12.82 0.43 35.57
N GLY A 44 13.63 1.06 36.40
CA GLY A 44 15.01 0.71 36.66
C GLY A 44 16.00 1.81 36.28
N GLU A 45 17.25 1.61 36.68
CA GLU A 45 18.34 2.49 36.33
C GLU A 45 18.84 2.22 34.92
N ILE A 46 19.17 3.30 34.19
CA ILE A 46 19.77 3.25 32.87
C ILE A 46 21.22 3.65 32.99
N GLU A 47 22.12 2.71 32.73
CA GLU A 47 23.56 2.97 32.77
C GLU A 47 23.96 3.91 31.63
N GLN A 48 25.04 4.68 31.90
CA GLN A 48 25.60 5.56 30.88
C GLN A 48 26.18 4.78 29.71
N CYS A 49 25.69 5.04 28.54
CA CYS A 49 26.16 4.38 27.33
C CYS A 49 27.53 4.90 26.88
N LYS A 50 28.49 4.00 26.77
CA LYS A 50 29.85 4.37 26.31
C LYS A 50 29.97 4.52 24.78
N ASN A 51 29.14 3.82 24.02
CA ASN A 51 29.25 3.69 22.56
C ASN A 51 27.93 3.91 21.83
N CYS A 52 26.98 4.62 22.41
CA CYS A 52 25.73 4.96 21.71
C CYS A 52 26.03 5.90 20.52
N LYS A 53 25.60 5.47 19.35
CA LYS A 53 25.74 6.28 18.13
C LYS A 53 24.74 7.43 18.18
N SER A 54 25.23 8.63 17.84
CA SER A 54 24.35 9.76 17.53
C SER A 54 23.64 9.55 16.20
N THR A 55 22.54 10.28 15.99
CA THR A 55 21.89 10.35 14.67
C THR A 55 22.89 10.77 13.59
N ASP A 56 22.85 10.11 12.44
CA ASP A 56 23.69 10.47 11.29
C ASP A 56 23.33 11.89 10.82
N LYS A 57 24.35 12.73 10.69
CA LYS A 57 24.19 14.12 10.22
C LYS A 57 23.61 14.18 8.80
N ASN A 58 23.89 13.16 7.98
CA ASN A 58 23.45 13.01 6.59
C ASN A 58 22.18 12.16 6.46
N ALA A 59 21.53 11.81 7.56
CA ALA A 59 20.27 11.06 7.49
C ALA A 59 19.24 11.82 6.65
N PHE A 60 18.56 11.10 5.79
CA PHE A 60 17.45 11.60 4.98
C PHE A 60 16.29 12.06 5.86
N LEU A 61 15.89 11.23 6.82
CA LEU A 61 14.95 11.60 7.87
C LEU A 61 15.62 11.47 9.24
N LYS A 62 15.26 12.36 10.15
CA LYS A 62 15.78 12.39 11.51
C LYS A 62 14.67 12.16 12.53
N PRO A 63 14.99 11.58 13.71
CA PRO A 63 14.04 11.47 14.80
C PRO A 63 13.42 12.83 15.15
N ASP A 64 12.11 12.88 15.32
CA ASP A 64 11.44 14.08 15.86
C ASP A 64 11.58 14.08 17.39
N LEU A 65 12.44 14.95 17.87
CA LEU A 65 12.69 15.16 19.30
C LEU A 65 12.04 16.46 19.83
N ASN A 66 11.34 17.21 18.98
CA ASN A 66 10.76 18.51 19.33
C ASN A 66 9.75 18.43 20.49
N TRP A 67 9.07 17.30 20.62
CA TRP A 67 8.13 17.08 21.71
C TRP A 67 8.82 17.01 23.09
N ILE A 68 10.09 16.56 23.14
CA ILE A 68 10.90 16.52 24.36
C ILE A 68 11.28 17.93 24.80
N GLU A 69 11.65 18.77 23.84
CA GLU A 69 12.02 20.17 24.09
C GLU A 69 10.89 21.02 24.70
N LYS A 70 9.65 20.60 24.49
CA LYS A 70 8.44 21.25 25.03
C LYS A 70 8.09 20.86 26.47
N GLN A 71 8.82 19.88 27.07
CA GLN A 71 8.58 19.43 28.43
C GLN A 71 9.27 20.33 29.47
N SER A 72 8.90 20.19 30.74
CA SER A 72 9.63 20.85 31.83
C SER A 72 11.09 20.41 31.87
N ASP A 73 11.99 21.22 32.40
CA ASP A 73 13.42 20.90 32.42
C ASP A 73 13.74 19.60 33.12
N ALA A 74 13.04 19.28 34.21
CA ALA A 74 13.24 17.99 34.92
C ALA A 74 12.81 16.78 34.08
N LEU A 75 11.65 16.85 33.41
CA LEU A 75 11.17 15.78 32.56
C LEU A 75 12.01 15.66 31.31
N LYS A 76 12.38 16.79 30.69
CA LYS A 76 13.28 16.86 29.53
C LYS A 76 14.61 16.17 29.83
N GLN A 77 15.26 16.49 30.93
CA GLN A 77 16.52 15.87 31.34
C GLN A 77 16.37 14.35 31.52
N LYS A 78 15.28 13.90 32.15
CA LYS A 78 15.03 12.47 32.37
C LYS A 78 14.83 11.74 31.04
N ILE A 79 14.05 12.30 30.12
CA ILE A 79 13.80 11.68 28.81
C ILE A 79 15.09 11.68 27.96
N PHE A 80 15.85 12.78 27.93
CA PHE A 80 17.13 12.80 27.22
C PHE A 80 18.16 11.85 27.82
N HIS A 81 18.14 11.65 29.13
CA HIS A 81 18.98 10.61 29.74
C HIS A 81 18.63 9.22 29.18
N VAL A 82 17.34 8.87 29.09
CA VAL A 82 16.88 7.63 28.44
C VAL A 82 17.31 7.56 26.98
N TYR A 83 17.06 8.63 26.24
CA TYR A 83 17.37 8.70 24.80
C TYR A 83 18.87 8.58 24.52
N ASN A 84 19.71 9.27 25.26
CA ASN A 84 21.16 9.33 25.02
C ASN A 84 21.89 8.08 25.51
N ASN A 85 21.27 7.30 26.39
CA ASN A 85 21.88 6.10 26.99
C ASN A 85 21.23 4.79 26.54
N ARG A 86 20.54 4.79 25.38
CA ARG A 86 20.02 3.58 24.79
C ARG A 86 21.18 2.67 24.37
N SER A 87 21.13 1.42 24.82
CA SER A 87 22.12 0.43 24.47
C SER A 87 21.90 -0.06 23.04
N GLN A 88 22.98 -0.50 22.38
CA GLN A 88 22.93 -1.18 21.09
C GLN A 88 22.73 -2.70 21.25
N SER A 89 22.01 -3.13 22.26
CA SER A 89 21.66 -4.52 22.46
C SER A 89 20.46 -4.91 21.60
N LYS A 90 20.18 -6.22 21.52
CA LYS A 90 19.06 -6.75 20.73
C LYS A 90 17.73 -6.22 21.26
N HIS A 91 16.96 -5.59 20.39
CA HIS A 91 15.62 -5.14 20.70
C HIS A 91 14.63 -6.31 20.75
N TYR A 92 13.72 -6.29 21.73
CA TYR A 92 12.72 -7.34 21.92
C TYR A 92 11.51 -7.17 20.99
N TYR A 93 10.99 -5.92 20.85
CA TYR A 93 9.76 -5.65 20.12
C TYR A 93 9.97 -5.28 18.65
N VAL A 94 11.14 -4.80 18.27
CA VAL A 94 11.44 -4.38 16.89
C VAL A 94 12.79 -4.93 16.47
N GLY A 95 12.83 -5.47 15.27
CA GLY A 95 14.06 -5.81 14.57
C GLY A 95 14.07 -5.23 13.17
N MET A 96 15.11 -5.53 12.40
CA MET A 96 15.15 -5.30 10.97
C MET A 96 15.17 -6.64 10.25
N ALA A 97 14.35 -6.80 9.22
CA ALA A 97 14.29 -8.02 8.44
C ALA A 97 15.62 -8.25 7.71
N GLY A 98 16.19 -9.46 7.84
CA GLY A 98 17.46 -9.80 7.21
C GLY A 98 17.41 -9.69 5.69
N GLY A 99 18.42 -9.08 5.09
CA GLY A 99 18.58 -8.95 3.65
C GLY A 99 17.76 -7.82 3.01
N VAL A 100 16.72 -7.31 3.68
CA VAL A 100 15.82 -6.26 3.12
C VAL A 100 15.86 -4.97 3.94
N GLY A 101 15.88 -5.09 5.27
CA GLY A 101 16.01 -3.94 6.17
C GLY A 101 14.70 -3.23 6.51
N ASN A 102 13.54 -3.79 6.22
CA ASN A 102 12.26 -3.26 6.71
C ASN A 102 12.06 -3.62 8.19
N PRO A 103 11.32 -2.82 8.98
CA PRO A 103 11.01 -3.10 10.37
C PRO A 103 10.29 -4.45 10.52
N ASP A 104 10.72 -5.23 11.50
CA ASP A 104 10.09 -6.49 11.88
C ASP A 104 9.55 -6.35 13.31
N PHE A 105 8.24 -6.10 13.43
CA PHE A 105 7.56 -5.92 14.70
C PHE A 105 7.26 -7.28 15.33
N LYS A 106 7.84 -7.51 16.52
CA LYS A 106 7.83 -8.80 17.21
C LYS A 106 7.14 -8.69 18.55
N ASN A 107 6.69 -9.85 19.04
CA ASN A 107 6.19 -10.02 20.42
C ASN A 107 5.02 -9.09 20.78
N GLU A 108 4.34 -8.51 19.79
CA GLU A 108 3.14 -7.75 19.98
C GLU A 108 1.93 -8.69 20.01
N ASN A 109 1.22 -8.73 21.13
CA ASN A 109 0.05 -9.59 21.26
C ASN A 109 -1.15 -9.01 20.51
N PRO A 110 -1.77 -9.75 19.58
CA PRO A 110 -2.96 -9.31 18.87
C PRO A 110 -4.26 -9.42 19.66
N TYR A 111 -4.27 -10.12 20.81
CA TYR A 111 -5.47 -10.34 21.63
C TYR A 111 -6.68 -10.83 20.82
N SER A 112 -6.45 -11.84 19.97
CA SER A 112 -7.43 -12.32 18.97
C SER A 112 -8.70 -12.93 19.54
N SER A 113 -8.70 -13.30 20.82
CA SER A 113 -9.92 -13.78 21.51
C SER A 113 -10.91 -12.66 21.89
N MET A 114 -10.53 -11.40 21.71
CA MET A 114 -11.33 -10.22 22.02
C MET A 114 -11.58 -9.43 20.76
N THR A 115 -12.47 -9.87 19.85
CA THR A 115 -12.71 -9.19 18.57
C THR A 115 -13.27 -7.76 18.77
N TYR A 116 -14.01 -7.55 19.86
CA TYR A 116 -14.36 -6.22 20.34
C TYR A 116 -13.73 -5.97 21.73
N PRO A 117 -12.48 -5.42 21.75
CA PRO A 117 -11.76 -5.15 23.00
C PRO A 117 -12.41 -4.01 23.81
N ASP A 118 -12.12 -3.98 25.11
CA ASP A 118 -12.49 -2.84 25.95
C ASP A 118 -11.73 -1.55 25.57
N GLU A 119 -12.10 -0.43 26.20
CA GLU A 119 -11.52 0.89 25.90
C GLU A 119 -9.99 0.90 26.06
N GLY A 120 -9.46 0.19 27.07
CA GLY A 120 -8.03 0.13 27.33
C GLY A 120 -7.27 -0.52 26.16
N PHE A 121 -7.76 -1.66 25.71
CA PHE A 121 -7.14 -2.36 24.57
C PHE A 121 -7.38 -1.64 23.22
N ARG A 122 -8.50 -0.93 23.06
CA ARG A 122 -8.69 -0.06 21.88
C ARG A 122 -7.71 1.10 21.87
N LEU A 123 -7.46 1.74 23.03
CA LEU A 123 -6.43 2.76 23.18
C LEU A 123 -5.02 2.19 22.91
N LEU A 124 -4.73 0.98 23.40
CA LEU A 124 -3.48 0.29 23.10
C LEU A 124 -3.30 0.12 21.59
N SER A 125 -4.35 -0.26 20.87
CA SER A 125 -4.33 -0.38 19.41
C SER A 125 -3.93 0.93 18.75
N LEU A 126 -4.58 2.04 19.14
CA LEU A 126 -4.27 3.38 18.64
C LEU A 126 -2.82 3.78 18.92
N PHE A 127 -2.37 3.65 20.18
CA PHE A 127 -1.02 4.04 20.56
C PHE A 127 0.05 3.19 19.91
N ARG A 128 -0.17 1.87 19.80
CA ARG A 128 0.75 0.95 19.13
C ARG A 128 0.92 1.33 17.67
N TYR A 129 -0.18 1.46 16.92
CA TYR A 129 -0.14 1.84 15.52
C TYR A 129 0.49 3.21 15.32
N TRP A 130 0.04 4.22 16.09
CA TRP A 130 0.56 5.58 15.99
C TRP A 130 2.09 5.64 16.18
N ASN A 131 2.62 4.93 17.19
CA ASN A 131 4.06 4.88 17.47
C ASN A 131 4.84 4.16 16.37
N MET A 132 4.33 3.02 15.87
CA MET A 132 4.99 2.29 14.79
C MET A 132 5.10 3.15 13.52
N ILE A 133 4.05 3.88 13.17
CA ILE A 133 4.09 4.83 12.05
C ILE A 133 5.05 5.98 12.35
N HIS A 134 4.95 6.58 13.52
CA HIS A 134 5.76 7.74 13.87
C HIS A 134 7.27 7.49 13.76
N TYR A 135 7.71 6.29 14.12
CA TYR A 135 9.14 5.95 14.20
C TYR A 135 9.65 5.06 13.07
N PHE A 136 8.80 4.33 12.37
CA PHE A 136 9.25 3.29 11.44
C PHE A 136 8.61 3.36 10.04
N PHE A 137 7.73 4.32 9.79
CA PHE A 137 7.19 4.53 8.45
C PHE A 137 8.07 5.51 7.68
N PRO A 138 8.72 5.10 6.57
CA PRO A 138 9.71 5.91 5.87
C PRO A 138 9.10 7.11 5.13
N TYR A 139 7.78 7.14 4.96
CA TYR A 139 7.07 8.13 4.17
C TYR A 139 6.17 9.07 5.00
N LYS A 140 6.40 9.13 6.31
CA LYS A 140 5.63 10.02 7.20
C LYS A 140 5.59 11.48 6.73
N HIS A 141 6.66 11.96 6.12
CA HIS A 141 6.79 13.34 5.60
C HIS A 141 5.94 13.60 4.33
N LEU A 142 5.42 12.55 3.67
CA LEU A 142 4.55 12.65 2.49
C LEU A 142 3.05 12.67 2.83
N MET A 143 2.68 12.50 4.10
CA MET A 143 1.28 12.55 4.51
C MET A 143 0.70 13.95 4.29
N ASP A 144 -0.57 14.03 3.89
CA ASP A 144 -1.26 15.32 3.69
C ASP A 144 -1.47 16.08 5.00
N GLU A 145 -1.56 15.34 6.13
CA GLU A 145 -1.82 15.91 7.46
C GLU A 145 -0.73 15.53 8.46
N ASP A 146 -0.52 16.40 9.44
CA ASP A 146 0.46 16.17 10.52
C ASP A 146 0.06 14.94 11.35
N TRP A 147 0.89 13.90 11.31
CA TRP A 147 0.67 12.65 12.06
C TRP A 147 0.52 12.87 13.57
N ASN A 148 1.18 13.90 14.13
CA ASN A 148 1.07 14.22 15.55
C ASN A 148 -0.36 14.63 15.98
N LYS A 149 -1.16 15.21 15.07
CA LYS A 149 -2.55 15.56 15.34
C LYS A 149 -3.47 14.35 15.36
N LYS A 150 -3.14 13.31 14.60
CA LYS A 150 -3.97 12.11 14.47
C LYS A 150 -4.24 11.42 15.80
N LEU A 151 -3.28 11.43 16.71
CA LEU A 151 -3.51 10.83 18.03
C LEU A 151 -4.70 11.46 18.77
N SER A 152 -4.79 12.79 18.79
CA SER A 152 -5.91 13.49 19.45
C SER A 152 -7.24 13.36 18.68
N GLU A 153 -7.20 13.29 17.36
CA GLU A 153 -8.37 13.12 16.51
C GLU A 153 -9.01 11.74 16.69
N TYR A 154 -8.17 10.69 16.82
CA TYR A 154 -8.64 9.30 16.91
C TYR A 154 -8.95 8.83 18.34
N LEU A 155 -8.42 9.47 19.38
CA LEU A 155 -8.71 9.13 20.76
C LEU A 155 -10.23 8.96 21.05
N PRO A 156 -11.10 9.93 20.72
CA PRO A 156 -12.54 9.76 20.96
C PRO A 156 -13.17 8.63 20.12
N LEU A 157 -12.70 8.39 18.90
CA LEU A 157 -13.24 7.33 18.04
C LEU A 157 -12.93 5.94 18.61
N PHE A 158 -11.72 5.72 19.13
CA PHE A 158 -11.32 4.46 19.74
C PHE A 158 -11.95 4.25 21.11
N ILE A 159 -12.10 5.31 21.93
CA ILE A 159 -12.75 5.21 23.25
C ILE A 159 -14.24 4.90 23.09
N HIS A 160 -14.95 5.64 22.23
CA HIS A 160 -16.40 5.61 22.14
C HIS A 160 -16.97 4.65 21.08
N ALA A 161 -16.13 3.84 20.43
CA ALA A 161 -16.60 2.77 19.54
C ALA A 161 -17.59 1.88 20.33
N LYS A 162 -18.82 1.72 19.83
CA LYS A 162 -19.92 1.06 20.56
C LYS A 162 -19.97 -0.44 20.31
N ASP A 163 -19.38 -0.87 19.22
CA ASP A 163 -19.34 -2.26 18.78
C ASP A 163 -18.07 -2.56 17.98
N GLU A 164 -17.94 -3.80 17.57
CA GLU A 164 -16.81 -4.29 16.78
C GLU A 164 -16.66 -3.56 15.45
N LEU A 165 -17.78 -3.26 14.75
CA LEU A 165 -17.74 -2.56 13.47
C LEU A 165 -17.23 -1.12 13.64
N GLU A 166 -17.72 -0.37 14.62
CA GLU A 166 -17.23 1.00 14.86
C GLU A 166 -15.73 1.00 15.19
N TYR A 167 -15.23 0.00 15.93
CA TYR A 167 -13.82 -0.17 16.21
C TYR A 167 -13.00 -0.48 14.94
N GLU A 168 -13.44 -1.45 14.13
CA GLU A 168 -12.78 -1.78 12.87
C GLU A 168 -12.79 -0.60 11.89
N LEU A 169 -13.91 0.15 11.81
CA LEU A 169 -14.00 1.35 10.97
C LEU A 169 -13.09 2.49 11.46
N ALA A 170 -12.93 2.66 12.77
CA ALA A 170 -11.97 3.63 13.32
C ALA A 170 -10.53 3.21 12.98
N ALA A 171 -10.22 1.92 13.11
CA ALA A 171 -8.90 1.38 12.79
C ALA A 171 -8.56 1.53 11.28
N ILE A 172 -9.46 1.15 10.37
CA ILE A 172 -9.18 1.27 8.92
C ILE A 172 -9.10 2.73 8.47
N GLN A 173 -9.84 3.63 9.09
CA GLN A 173 -9.73 5.06 8.80
C GLN A 173 -8.36 5.61 9.23
N LEU A 174 -7.89 5.30 10.44
CA LEU A 174 -6.54 5.65 10.91
C LEU A 174 -5.45 5.08 9.99
N ILE A 175 -5.62 3.82 9.57
CA ILE A 175 -4.72 3.16 8.61
C ILE A 175 -4.73 3.89 7.26
N GLY A 176 -5.88 4.37 6.81
CA GLY A 176 -6.01 5.13 5.56
C GLY A 176 -5.29 6.48 5.55
N ASP A 177 -5.14 7.10 6.72
CA ASP A 177 -4.50 8.41 6.86
C ASP A 177 -2.99 8.40 6.58
N ILE A 178 -2.33 7.24 6.61
CA ILE A 178 -0.92 7.14 6.20
C ILE A 178 -0.71 7.16 4.68
N GLN A 179 -1.79 7.01 3.90
CA GLN A 179 -1.78 7.10 2.45
C GLN A 179 -0.80 6.12 1.79
N ASP A 180 -0.88 4.86 2.22
CA ASP A 180 -0.09 3.74 1.71
C ASP A 180 -1.01 2.64 1.17
N THR A 181 -0.89 2.30 -0.11
CA THR A 181 -1.71 1.25 -0.74
C THR A 181 -1.41 -0.15 -0.19
N HIS A 182 -0.25 -0.39 0.40
CA HIS A 182 0.02 -1.63 1.11
C HIS A 182 -0.79 -1.74 2.41
N ALA A 183 -1.15 -0.61 3.02
CA ALA A 183 -1.92 -0.59 4.25
C ALA A 183 -3.39 -0.94 3.97
N ASN A 184 -3.89 -1.91 4.71
CA ASN A 184 -5.31 -2.28 4.72
C ASN A 184 -5.61 -2.93 6.07
N LEU A 185 -6.85 -3.32 6.33
CA LEU A 185 -7.24 -3.97 7.56
C LEU A 185 -7.69 -5.41 7.29
N TRP A 186 -7.14 -6.35 8.06
CA TRP A 186 -7.50 -7.76 8.04
C TRP A 186 -7.68 -8.31 9.46
N GLY A 187 -8.37 -9.44 9.58
CA GLY A 187 -8.62 -10.09 10.87
C GLY A 187 -9.79 -9.46 11.63
N GLY A 188 -9.81 -9.65 12.94
CA GLY A 188 -10.98 -9.33 13.76
C GLY A 188 -12.13 -10.29 13.46
N GLY A 189 -13.37 -9.81 13.58
CA GLY A 189 -14.58 -10.56 13.23
C GLY A 189 -15.11 -10.28 11.84
N ASP A 190 -14.30 -9.69 10.94
CA ASP A 190 -14.64 -9.37 9.56
C ASP A 190 -15.86 -8.43 9.40
N LYS A 191 -16.11 -7.56 10.39
CA LYS A 191 -17.27 -6.66 10.37
C LYS A 191 -17.20 -5.62 9.26
N THR A 192 -16.01 -5.15 8.92
CA THR A 192 -15.79 -4.27 7.76
C THR A 192 -16.16 -4.96 6.45
N ASP A 193 -15.89 -6.26 6.28
CA ASP A 193 -16.30 -7.00 5.08
C ASP A 193 -17.83 -7.20 5.03
N GLU A 194 -18.46 -7.51 6.17
CA GLU A 194 -19.93 -7.55 6.27
C GLU A 194 -20.58 -6.19 5.99
N TRP A 195 -19.96 -5.09 6.44
CA TRP A 195 -20.41 -3.73 6.17
C TRP A 195 -20.33 -3.36 4.69
N LYS A 196 -19.32 -3.81 3.98
CA LYS A 196 -19.22 -3.67 2.52
C LYS A 196 -20.34 -4.40 1.78
N GLY A 197 -20.85 -5.50 2.34
CA GLY A 197 -21.95 -6.32 1.81
C GLY A 197 -21.52 -7.75 1.51
N LYS A 198 -22.37 -8.73 1.86
CA LYS A 198 -22.10 -10.17 1.71
C LYS A 198 -22.35 -10.69 0.29
N ASN A 199 -23.18 -9.97 -0.49
CA ASN A 199 -23.55 -10.34 -1.84
C ASN A 199 -22.84 -9.45 -2.86
N TYR A 200 -22.47 -10.02 -3.99
CA TYR A 200 -21.64 -9.43 -5.04
C TYR A 200 -22.42 -9.27 -6.34
N PRO A 201 -22.13 -8.24 -7.15
CA PRO A 201 -22.73 -8.09 -8.48
C PRO A 201 -22.23 -9.18 -9.43
N PRO A 202 -22.97 -9.51 -10.52
CA PRO A 202 -22.49 -10.41 -11.56
C PRO A 202 -21.50 -9.76 -12.52
N VAL A 203 -21.28 -8.44 -12.41
CA VAL A 203 -20.47 -7.62 -13.31
C VAL A 203 -19.24 -7.07 -12.61
N HIS A 204 -18.15 -6.97 -13.35
CA HIS A 204 -16.97 -6.22 -12.94
C HIS A 204 -17.10 -4.76 -13.44
N VAL A 205 -16.80 -3.80 -12.56
CA VAL A 205 -16.87 -2.37 -12.87
C VAL A 205 -15.53 -1.69 -12.58
N ARG A 206 -15.23 -0.63 -13.32
CA ARG A 206 -14.07 0.24 -13.11
C ARG A 206 -14.46 1.70 -13.27
N PHE A 207 -13.68 2.59 -12.70
CA PHE A 207 -13.77 4.01 -13.01
C PHE A 207 -13.01 4.30 -14.31
N ILE A 208 -13.74 4.72 -15.34
CA ILE A 208 -13.22 5.13 -16.66
C ILE A 208 -13.79 6.51 -16.95
N GLU A 209 -12.93 7.48 -17.29
CA GLU A 209 -13.36 8.88 -17.49
C GLU A 209 -14.17 9.40 -16.28
N ASP A 210 -13.71 9.06 -15.05
CA ASP A 210 -14.34 9.40 -13.76
C ASP A 210 -15.78 8.86 -13.57
N GLN A 211 -16.22 7.91 -14.41
CA GLN A 211 -17.52 7.28 -14.34
C GLN A 211 -17.41 5.78 -14.01
N LEU A 212 -18.39 5.25 -13.31
CA LEU A 212 -18.43 3.82 -12.96
C LEU A 212 -18.96 3.00 -14.15
N VAL A 213 -18.09 2.28 -14.82
CA VAL A 213 -18.36 1.60 -16.09
C VAL A 213 -18.32 0.09 -15.91
N VAL A 214 -19.29 -0.61 -16.48
CA VAL A 214 -19.26 -2.08 -16.60
C VAL A 214 -18.18 -2.47 -17.59
N THR A 215 -17.18 -3.24 -17.14
CA THR A 215 -16.03 -3.61 -17.95
C THR A 215 -15.96 -5.10 -18.27
N ASP A 216 -16.61 -5.95 -17.50
CA ASP A 216 -16.67 -7.40 -17.75
C ASP A 216 -17.74 -8.09 -16.87
N TYR A 217 -17.87 -9.40 -17.00
CA TYR A 217 -18.69 -10.25 -16.17
C TYR A 217 -17.81 -11.20 -15.36
N TYR A 218 -18.18 -11.46 -14.10
CA TYR A 218 -17.48 -12.49 -13.32
C TYR A 218 -17.75 -13.89 -13.88
N ASN A 219 -18.97 -14.12 -14.36
CA ASN A 219 -19.40 -15.34 -15.02
C ASN A 219 -20.13 -14.97 -16.32
N GLU A 220 -19.67 -15.48 -17.45
CA GLU A 220 -20.22 -15.13 -18.78
C GLU A 220 -21.69 -15.58 -18.94
N GLU A 221 -22.07 -16.69 -18.33
CA GLU A 221 -23.44 -17.21 -18.33
C GLU A 221 -24.45 -16.28 -17.66
N LEU A 222 -23.99 -15.39 -16.77
CA LEU A 222 -24.85 -14.42 -16.08
C LEU A 222 -25.11 -13.14 -16.89
N GLN A 223 -24.50 -12.98 -18.05
CA GLN A 223 -24.63 -11.76 -18.88
C GLN A 223 -26.08 -11.39 -19.16
N ASN A 224 -26.90 -12.35 -19.57
CA ASN A 224 -28.33 -12.11 -19.90
C ASN A 224 -29.13 -11.74 -18.66
N GLU A 225 -28.88 -12.39 -17.52
CA GLU A 225 -29.56 -12.13 -16.25
C GLU A 225 -29.15 -10.77 -15.67
N ALA A 226 -27.87 -10.43 -15.76
CA ALA A 226 -27.35 -9.12 -15.38
C ALA A 226 -28.05 -7.99 -16.14
N GLY A 227 -28.32 -8.19 -17.44
CA GLY A 227 -28.99 -7.23 -18.31
C GLY A 227 -28.28 -5.89 -18.40
N LEU A 228 -27.01 -5.83 -18.05
CA LEU A 228 -26.05 -4.75 -18.26
C LEU A 228 -25.10 -5.17 -19.36
N LYS A 229 -24.61 -4.22 -20.14
CA LYS A 229 -23.64 -4.46 -21.21
C LYS A 229 -22.29 -3.82 -20.87
N ILE A 230 -21.22 -4.39 -21.39
CA ILE A 230 -19.90 -3.78 -21.31
C ILE A 230 -19.97 -2.36 -21.92
N GLY A 231 -19.48 -1.38 -21.14
CA GLY A 231 -19.56 0.04 -21.49
C GLY A 231 -20.82 0.77 -21.03
N ASP A 232 -21.75 0.11 -20.32
CA ASP A 232 -22.83 0.78 -19.61
C ASP A 232 -22.26 1.55 -18.41
N VAL A 233 -22.77 2.76 -18.14
CA VAL A 233 -22.29 3.67 -17.11
C VAL A 233 -23.30 3.71 -15.97
N ILE A 234 -22.92 3.24 -14.80
CA ILE A 234 -23.76 3.25 -13.58
C ILE A 234 -23.67 4.63 -12.95
N THR A 235 -24.82 5.30 -12.77
CA THR A 235 -24.91 6.67 -12.25
C THR A 235 -25.40 6.73 -10.81
N ARG A 236 -26.29 5.80 -10.42
CA ARG A 236 -26.85 5.73 -9.05
C ARG A 236 -26.98 4.29 -8.57
N ILE A 237 -26.89 4.12 -7.25
CA ILE A 237 -27.18 2.89 -6.53
C ILE A 237 -28.19 3.23 -5.42
N ASN A 238 -29.36 2.53 -5.40
CA ASN A 238 -30.45 2.78 -4.46
C ASN A 238 -30.83 4.27 -4.37
N GLY A 239 -30.85 4.95 -5.52
CA GLY A 239 -31.17 6.37 -5.64
C GLY A 239 -30.03 7.34 -5.32
N LYS A 240 -28.90 6.86 -4.75
CA LYS A 240 -27.75 7.69 -4.39
C LYS A 240 -26.74 7.80 -5.53
N PRO A 241 -26.28 9.01 -5.90
CA PRO A 241 -25.24 9.19 -6.92
C PRO A 241 -23.92 8.50 -6.56
N ILE A 242 -23.24 7.95 -7.59
CA ILE A 242 -21.95 7.26 -7.40
C ILE A 242 -20.91 8.15 -6.71
N GLN A 243 -20.82 9.42 -7.08
CA GLN A 243 -19.83 10.35 -6.51
C GLN A 243 -20.06 10.61 -5.01
N GLU A 244 -21.31 10.62 -4.55
CA GLU A 244 -21.64 10.74 -3.12
C GLU A 244 -21.22 9.48 -2.35
N ILE A 245 -21.47 8.29 -2.93
CA ILE A 245 -21.05 7.02 -2.34
C ILE A 245 -19.53 6.95 -2.24
N VAL A 246 -18.81 7.35 -3.30
CA VAL A 246 -17.34 7.41 -3.32
C VAL A 246 -16.82 8.34 -2.24
N LYS A 247 -17.37 9.56 -2.14
CA LYS A 247 -16.97 10.55 -1.12
C LYS A 247 -17.13 10.01 0.31
N GLU A 248 -18.24 9.36 0.61
CA GLU A 248 -18.51 8.82 1.96
C GLU A 248 -17.62 7.62 2.29
N LYS A 249 -17.37 6.75 1.29
CA LYS A 249 -16.60 5.53 1.49
C LYS A 249 -15.09 5.75 1.48
N SER A 250 -14.60 6.80 0.81
CA SER A 250 -13.16 7.03 0.56
C SER A 250 -12.28 6.93 1.78
N LYS A 251 -12.73 7.38 2.95
CA LYS A 251 -11.98 7.34 4.21
C LYS A 251 -11.74 5.92 4.75
N TYR A 252 -12.47 4.92 4.25
CA TYR A 252 -12.35 3.51 4.63
C TYR A 252 -11.61 2.67 3.57
N TYR A 253 -10.99 3.32 2.58
CA TYR A 253 -10.20 2.68 1.54
C TYR A 253 -8.79 3.27 1.52
N PRO A 254 -7.88 2.68 2.32
CA PRO A 254 -6.48 3.09 2.32
C PRO A 254 -5.88 3.01 0.92
N ALA A 255 -5.25 4.08 0.48
CA ALA A 255 -4.57 4.10 -0.81
C ALA A 255 -3.58 5.27 -0.89
N SER A 256 -2.49 5.08 -1.61
CA SER A 256 -1.46 6.09 -1.82
C SER A 256 -1.95 7.23 -2.72
N ASN A 257 -2.86 6.93 -3.65
CA ASN A 257 -3.39 7.91 -4.60
C ASN A 257 -4.85 7.65 -4.97
N VAL A 258 -5.47 8.61 -5.66
CA VAL A 258 -6.89 8.55 -6.03
C VAL A 258 -7.21 7.41 -7.01
N PRO A 259 -6.44 7.17 -8.10
CA PRO A 259 -6.73 6.06 -9.02
C PRO A 259 -6.80 4.70 -8.31
N THR A 260 -5.89 4.44 -7.40
CA THR A 260 -5.86 3.19 -6.62
C THR A 260 -7.03 3.09 -5.65
N ARG A 261 -7.39 4.20 -4.98
CA ARG A 261 -8.58 4.24 -4.13
C ARG A 261 -9.85 3.94 -4.90
N LEU A 262 -10.00 4.51 -6.10
CA LEU A 262 -11.13 4.24 -6.97
C LEU A 262 -11.15 2.80 -7.48
N ARG A 263 -9.97 2.20 -7.75
CA ARG A 263 -9.81 0.77 -8.06
C ARG A 263 -10.41 -0.08 -6.94
N ASP A 264 -10.02 0.19 -5.68
CA ASP A 264 -10.45 -0.59 -4.53
C ASP A 264 -11.92 -0.38 -4.18
N ILE A 265 -12.42 0.86 -4.30
CA ILE A 265 -13.85 1.17 -4.16
C ILE A 265 -14.67 0.45 -5.22
N SER A 266 -14.21 0.39 -6.48
CA SER A 266 -14.94 -0.25 -7.58
C SER A 266 -15.20 -1.74 -7.32
N ALA A 267 -14.30 -2.42 -6.62
CA ALA A 267 -14.47 -3.82 -6.26
C ALA A 267 -15.63 -4.08 -5.29
N ASP A 268 -15.98 -3.08 -4.49
CA ASP A 268 -16.95 -3.22 -3.40
C ASP A 268 -18.23 -2.37 -3.57
N ILE A 269 -18.23 -1.38 -4.46
CA ILE A 269 -19.30 -0.35 -4.52
C ILE A 269 -20.69 -0.89 -4.82
N LEU A 270 -20.79 -2.00 -5.54
CA LEU A 270 -22.05 -2.68 -5.88
C LEU A 270 -22.40 -3.82 -4.91
N ARG A 271 -21.62 -4.07 -3.87
CA ARG A 271 -21.91 -5.08 -2.85
C ARG A 271 -23.07 -4.62 -1.94
N SER A 272 -23.82 -5.58 -1.41
CA SER A 272 -24.91 -5.32 -0.46
C SER A 272 -25.18 -6.54 0.41
N ASN A 273 -25.79 -6.32 1.58
CA ASN A 273 -26.35 -7.40 2.40
C ASN A 273 -27.70 -7.90 1.86
N SER A 274 -28.36 -7.12 0.99
CA SER A 274 -29.53 -7.56 0.24
C SER A 274 -29.13 -8.42 -0.96
N ASN A 275 -30.04 -9.25 -1.45
CA ASN A 275 -29.84 -10.08 -2.65
C ASN A 275 -30.07 -9.30 -3.97
N LYS A 276 -30.38 -8.01 -3.88
CA LYS A 276 -30.56 -7.09 -5.02
C LYS A 276 -30.28 -5.66 -4.61
N ILE A 277 -29.93 -4.83 -5.59
CA ILE A 277 -29.81 -3.37 -5.49
C ILE A 277 -30.52 -2.71 -6.67
N GLU A 278 -31.03 -1.50 -6.46
CA GLU A 278 -31.59 -0.70 -7.56
C GLU A 278 -30.48 0.15 -8.15
N ILE A 279 -30.28 0.08 -9.45
CA ILE A 279 -29.29 0.87 -10.17
C ILE A 279 -29.93 1.72 -11.25
N GLU A 280 -29.39 2.93 -11.43
CA GLU A 280 -29.62 3.76 -12.59
C GLU A 280 -28.34 3.75 -13.44
N PHE A 281 -28.49 3.57 -14.74
CA PHE A 281 -27.35 3.51 -15.65
C PHE A 281 -27.67 4.14 -17.01
N ILE A 282 -26.63 4.58 -17.71
CA ILE A 282 -26.71 5.11 -19.09
C ILE A 282 -26.18 4.01 -20.00
N SER A 283 -27.06 3.54 -20.92
CA SER A 283 -26.70 2.55 -21.93
C SER A 283 -25.92 3.14 -23.09
N LYS A 284 -25.40 2.27 -23.99
CA LYS A 284 -24.69 2.68 -25.20
C LYS A 284 -25.51 3.69 -26.06
N ASP A 285 -26.83 3.58 -26.08
CA ASP A 285 -27.73 4.46 -26.84
C ASP A 285 -28.02 5.78 -26.10
N ALA A 286 -27.23 6.13 -25.09
CA ALA A 286 -27.38 7.32 -24.23
C ALA A 286 -28.74 7.43 -23.53
N LYS A 287 -29.43 6.30 -23.30
CA LYS A 287 -30.69 6.25 -22.57
C LYS A 287 -30.44 5.93 -21.10
N THR A 288 -31.00 6.75 -20.24
CA THR A 288 -31.05 6.44 -18.79
C THR A 288 -32.07 5.35 -18.56
N GLN A 289 -31.65 4.32 -17.82
CA GLN A 289 -32.48 3.17 -17.50
C GLN A 289 -32.35 2.85 -16.00
N ASN A 290 -33.40 2.28 -15.44
CA ASN A 290 -33.42 1.76 -14.06
C ASN A 290 -33.54 0.25 -14.10
N LYS A 291 -32.84 -0.42 -13.18
CA LYS A 291 -32.86 -1.87 -13.07
C LYS A 291 -32.65 -2.34 -11.63
N SER A 292 -33.40 -3.33 -11.24
CA SER A 292 -33.12 -4.14 -10.05
C SER A 292 -32.05 -5.17 -10.42
N LEU A 293 -30.81 -4.97 -9.96
CA LEU A 293 -29.68 -5.86 -10.20
C LEU A 293 -29.62 -6.93 -9.11
N LYS A 294 -29.71 -8.19 -9.51
CA LYS A 294 -29.56 -9.33 -8.61
C LYS A 294 -28.11 -9.46 -8.17
N LEU A 295 -27.91 -9.78 -6.90
CA LEU A 295 -26.61 -10.05 -6.29
C LEU A 295 -26.52 -11.52 -5.89
N TYR A 296 -25.31 -12.02 -5.81
CA TYR A 296 -25.00 -13.44 -5.62
C TYR A 296 -24.04 -13.63 -4.44
N GLN A 297 -24.11 -14.80 -3.80
CA GLN A 297 -23.11 -15.20 -2.83
C GLN A 297 -21.73 -15.25 -3.49
N LYS A 298 -20.69 -14.89 -2.74
CA LYS A 298 -19.29 -14.85 -3.21
C LYS A 298 -18.88 -16.13 -3.95
N ASP A 299 -19.22 -17.28 -3.38
CA ASP A 299 -18.82 -18.60 -3.91
C ASP A 299 -19.55 -19.00 -5.21
N SER A 300 -20.62 -18.27 -5.56
CA SER A 300 -21.35 -18.47 -6.82
C SER A 300 -20.74 -17.69 -7.99
N LEU A 301 -19.74 -16.87 -7.74
CA LEU A 301 -19.12 -16.01 -8.73
C LEU A 301 -17.62 -16.26 -8.84
N ASN A 302 -17.09 -16.13 -10.04
CA ASN A 302 -15.65 -16.17 -10.28
C ASN A 302 -15.00 -14.79 -10.05
N ILE A 303 -15.19 -14.21 -8.87
CA ILE A 303 -14.73 -12.85 -8.54
C ILE A 303 -13.21 -12.69 -8.61
N TYR A 304 -12.46 -13.79 -8.49
CA TYR A 304 -11.01 -13.80 -8.61
C TYR A 304 -10.51 -14.02 -10.03
N ARG A 305 -11.38 -14.02 -11.05
CA ARG A 305 -11.03 -14.18 -12.46
C ARG A 305 -9.88 -13.27 -12.89
N TRP A 306 -9.89 -12.04 -12.41
CA TRP A 306 -8.90 -11.00 -12.72
C TRP A 306 -7.54 -11.21 -12.08
N TYR A 307 -7.48 -11.98 -11.01
CA TYR A 307 -6.26 -12.30 -10.25
C TYR A 307 -5.73 -13.70 -10.61
N ARG A 308 -6.51 -14.52 -11.32
CA ARG A 308 -6.07 -15.86 -11.74
C ARG A 308 -5.10 -15.72 -12.90
N LYS A 309 -4.01 -16.49 -12.81
CA LYS A 309 -3.06 -16.59 -13.91
C LYS A 309 -3.77 -17.21 -15.11
N SER A 310 -3.68 -16.55 -16.27
CA SER A 310 -4.17 -17.14 -17.52
C SER A 310 -3.32 -18.38 -17.84
N GLU A 311 -3.92 -19.41 -18.42
CA GLU A 311 -3.19 -20.63 -18.84
C GLU A 311 -2.36 -20.44 -20.13
N GLY A 312 -2.26 -19.22 -20.64
CA GLY A 312 -1.56 -18.90 -21.87
C GLY A 312 -0.03 -18.74 -21.70
N LYS A 313 0.69 -18.76 -22.82
CA LYS A 313 2.10 -18.36 -22.86
C LYS A 313 2.25 -16.91 -22.41
N SER A 314 3.27 -16.63 -21.63
CA SER A 314 3.59 -15.27 -21.15
C SER A 314 4.06 -14.33 -22.26
N TYR A 315 4.40 -14.86 -23.44
CA TYR A 315 4.91 -14.07 -24.56
C TYR A 315 4.40 -14.58 -25.90
N LYS A 316 4.31 -13.68 -26.86
CA LYS A 316 3.96 -13.96 -28.25
C LYS A 316 4.53 -12.92 -29.20
N LYS A 317 4.70 -13.29 -30.47
CA LYS A 317 5.03 -12.34 -31.53
C LYS A 317 3.71 -11.81 -32.11
N LEU A 318 3.57 -10.49 -32.15
CA LEU A 318 2.48 -9.79 -32.82
C LEU A 318 2.86 -9.53 -34.29
N ASP A 319 1.92 -9.02 -35.07
CA ASP A 319 2.15 -8.52 -36.43
C ASP A 319 3.25 -7.46 -36.44
N ASN A 320 3.82 -7.21 -37.62
CA ASN A 320 4.89 -6.23 -37.83
C ASN A 320 6.20 -6.52 -37.06
N ASN A 321 6.44 -7.76 -36.67
CA ASN A 321 7.65 -8.20 -35.96
C ASN A 321 7.81 -7.49 -34.61
N ILE A 322 6.75 -7.46 -33.78
CA ILE A 322 6.74 -6.90 -32.44
C ILE A 322 6.62 -8.03 -31.42
N GLY A 323 7.49 -8.05 -30.41
CA GLY A 323 7.38 -8.95 -29.26
C GLY A 323 6.34 -8.41 -28.24
N TYR A 324 5.50 -9.27 -27.68
CA TYR A 324 4.61 -8.94 -26.56
C TYR A 324 4.87 -9.91 -25.41
N VAL A 325 5.03 -9.37 -24.22
CA VAL A 325 5.26 -10.12 -22.97
C VAL A 325 4.28 -9.63 -21.90
N THR A 326 3.54 -10.55 -21.28
CA THR A 326 2.80 -10.24 -20.05
C THR A 326 3.54 -10.77 -18.84
N LEU A 327 3.70 -9.95 -17.81
CA LEU A 327 4.35 -10.39 -16.59
C LEU A 327 3.42 -11.18 -15.66
N GLN A 328 2.11 -11.20 -15.93
CA GLN A 328 1.12 -11.94 -15.13
C GLN A 328 1.41 -13.45 -15.03
N THR A 329 1.95 -14.02 -16.09
CA THR A 329 2.17 -15.47 -16.23
C THR A 329 3.61 -15.84 -16.56
N ILE A 330 4.54 -14.86 -16.52
CA ILE A 330 5.93 -15.08 -16.85
C ILE A 330 6.60 -16.06 -15.89
N LYS A 331 7.43 -16.94 -16.44
CA LYS A 331 8.25 -17.89 -15.70
C LYS A 331 9.73 -17.62 -15.95
N GLU A 332 10.60 -18.05 -15.05
CA GLU A 332 12.04 -17.90 -15.20
C GLU A 332 12.55 -18.56 -16.51
N GLU A 333 12.01 -19.71 -16.88
CA GLU A 333 12.34 -20.45 -18.10
C GLU A 333 11.96 -19.70 -19.39
N ASP A 334 11.02 -18.74 -19.33
CA ASP A 334 10.61 -17.96 -20.49
C ASP A 334 11.63 -16.89 -20.87
N ILE A 335 12.43 -16.42 -19.91
CA ILE A 335 13.34 -15.25 -20.11
C ILE A 335 14.37 -15.52 -21.21
N SER A 336 15.00 -16.69 -21.19
CA SER A 336 15.99 -17.05 -22.21
C SER A 336 15.37 -17.14 -23.61
N ARG A 337 14.13 -17.66 -23.70
CA ARG A 337 13.38 -17.77 -24.95
C ARG A 337 12.97 -16.39 -25.46
N ILE A 338 12.43 -15.54 -24.59
CA ILE A 338 12.06 -14.15 -24.92
C ILE A 338 13.29 -13.43 -25.50
N LYS A 339 14.44 -13.50 -24.83
CA LYS A 339 15.69 -12.88 -25.32
C LYS A 339 16.11 -13.40 -26.70
N SER A 340 16.03 -14.71 -26.92
CA SER A 340 16.44 -15.31 -28.20
C SER A 340 15.45 -15.05 -29.34
N GLU A 341 14.15 -15.14 -29.09
CA GLU A 341 13.11 -15.00 -30.11
C GLU A 341 12.85 -13.54 -30.48
N PHE A 342 13.11 -12.59 -29.55
CA PHE A 342 12.79 -11.19 -29.76
C PHE A 342 13.98 -10.29 -30.07
N ILE A 343 15.21 -10.82 -30.09
CA ILE A 343 16.43 -10.03 -30.32
C ILE A 343 16.39 -9.18 -31.61
N ASP A 344 15.71 -9.69 -32.66
CA ASP A 344 15.60 -9.04 -33.98
C ASP A 344 14.22 -8.44 -34.24
N THR A 345 13.41 -8.26 -33.19
CA THR A 345 12.12 -7.57 -33.30
C THR A 345 12.32 -6.05 -33.38
N LYS A 346 11.37 -5.33 -34.00
CA LYS A 346 11.36 -3.86 -34.06
C LYS A 346 11.17 -3.22 -32.70
N GLY A 347 10.39 -3.86 -31.85
CA GLY A 347 10.12 -3.45 -30.47
C GLY A 347 9.56 -4.59 -29.64
N ILE A 348 9.65 -4.42 -28.34
CA ILE A 348 9.03 -5.31 -27.35
C ILE A 348 8.06 -4.49 -26.52
N ILE A 349 6.84 -5.01 -26.34
CA ILE A 349 5.84 -4.49 -25.42
C ILE A 349 5.85 -5.38 -24.19
N ILE A 350 6.07 -4.80 -23.01
CA ILE A 350 5.92 -5.48 -21.72
C ILE A 350 4.66 -4.97 -21.03
N ASP A 351 3.69 -5.87 -20.84
CA ASP A 351 2.46 -5.57 -20.11
C ASP A 351 2.62 -5.90 -18.63
N ILE A 352 2.67 -4.86 -17.81
CA ILE A 352 2.78 -4.94 -16.36
C ILE A 352 1.55 -4.32 -15.66
N ARG A 353 0.42 -4.21 -16.36
CA ARG A 353 -0.90 -3.87 -15.80
C ARG A 353 -1.47 -5.03 -14.97
N ASN A 354 -0.62 -5.66 -14.19
CA ASN A 354 -0.86 -6.86 -13.38
C ASN A 354 0.24 -6.99 -12.33
N TYR A 355 0.13 -7.98 -11.46
CA TYR A 355 1.21 -8.35 -10.54
C TYR A 355 2.11 -9.41 -11.18
N PRO A 356 3.44 -9.20 -11.30
CA PRO A 356 4.36 -10.15 -11.92
C PRO A 356 4.38 -11.50 -11.20
N SER A 357 4.32 -12.60 -11.95
CA SER A 357 4.35 -13.94 -11.38
C SER A 357 5.77 -14.41 -11.01
N THR A 358 6.80 -13.73 -11.53
CA THR A 358 8.22 -14.03 -11.29
C THR A 358 8.98 -12.72 -11.16
N PHE A 359 10.03 -12.70 -10.33
CA PHE A 359 10.88 -11.54 -10.15
C PHE A 359 11.90 -11.41 -11.30
N VAL A 360 11.69 -10.46 -12.19
CA VAL A 360 12.43 -10.34 -13.45
C VAL A 360 13.25 -9.05 -13.64
N PRO A 361 13.35 -8.11 -12.67
CA PRO A 361 14.06 -6.83 -12.88
C PRO A 361 15.47 -7.00 -13.43
N PHE A 362 16.25 -7.93 -12.89
CA PHE A 362 17.63 -8.16 -13.30
C PHE A 362 17.75 -9.11 -14.49
N SER A 363 17.04 -10.24 -14.41
CA SER A 363 17.17 -11.30 -15.44
C SER A 363 16.64 -10.84 -16.81
N LEU A 364 15.52 -10.11 -16.85
CA LEU A 364 15.01 -9.53 -18.10
C LEU A 364 15.54 -8.11 -18.34
N GLY A 365 15.68 -7.28 -17.30
CA GLY A 365 16.15 -5.88 -17.41
C GLY A 365 17.55 -5.79 -18.03
N SER A 366 18.44 -6.72 -17.70
CA SER A 366 19.81 -6.79 -18.30
C SER A 366 19.82 -6.90 -19.83
N PHE A 367 18.71 -7.27 -20.44
CA PHE A 367 18.56 -7.34 -21.89
C PHE A 367 18.43 -5.96 -22.54
N PHE A 368 18.00 -4.95 -21.77
CA PHE A 368 17.66 -3.62 -22.27
C PHE A 368 18.72 -2.55 -21.97
N VAL A 369 19.81 -2.89 -21.25
CA VAL A 369 20.87 -1.95 -20.90
C VAL A 369 22.19 -2.33 -21.59
N SER A 370 22.89 -1.35 -22.18
CA SER A 370 24.20 -1.55 -22.81
C SER A 370 25.35 -1.45 -21.81
N SER A 371 25.16 -0.81 -20.69
CA SER A 371 26.10 -0.71 -19.57
C SER A 371 25.37 -0.93 -18.25
N SER A 372 26.11 -1.20 -17.17
CA SER A 372 25.53 -1.23 -15.84
C SER A 372 24.88 0.11 -15.52
N THR A 373 23.59 0.12 -15.19
CA THR A 373 22.77 1.35 -15.05
C THR A 373 22.05 1.35 -13.72
N PRO A 374 22.25 2.37 -12.87
CA PRO A 374 21.52 2.51 -11.61
C PRO A 374 20.04 2.79 -11.86
N PHE A 375 19.14 2.15 -11.09
CA PHE A 375 17.70 2.30 -11.26
C PHE A 375 16.93 2.56 -9.98
N VAL A 376 17.47 2.17 -8.82
CA VAL A 376 16.81 2.29 -7.52
C VAL A 376 17.81 2.50 -6.39
N LYS A 377 17.40 3.18 -5.34
CA LYS A 377 18.02 3.14 -4.01
C LYS A 377 16.94 3.05 -2.94
N PHE A 378 17.29 2.53 -1.78
CA PHE A 378 16.38 2.33 -0.67
C PHE A 378 16.71 3.23 0.52
N THR A 379 15.75 3.37 1.42
CA THR A 379 16.01 3.90 2.76
C THR A 379 16.21 2.75 3.74
N ASN A 380 17.18 2.91 4.65
CA ASN A 380 17.39 2.05 5.81
C ASN A 380 16.87 2.76 7.06
N GLY A 381 15.88 2.17 7.74
CA GLY A 381 15.48 2.58 9.08
C GLY A 381 16.51 2.13 10.13
N ASN A 382 16.47 2.75 11.30
CA ASN A 382 17.42 2.48 12.38
C ASN A 382 16.69 2.15 13.69
N VAL A 383 16.80 0.90 14.18
CA VAL A 383 16.17 0.51 15.45
C VAL A 383 16.84 1.13 16.67
N ASP A 384 18.13 1.48 16.58
CA ASP A 384 18.88 2.15 17.67
C ASP A 384 18.58 3.65 17.71
N ASN A 385 18.11 4.23 16.57
CA ASN A 385 17.65 5.61 16.43
C ASN A 385 16.28 5.63 15.74
N PRO A 386 15.17 5.24 16.40
CA PRO A 386 13.85 5.23 15.78
C PRO A 386 13.48 6.58 15.18
N GLY A 387 13.05 6.57 13.91
CA GLY A 387 12.79 7.78 13.13
C GLY A 387 13.99 8.28 12.28
N GLU A 388 15.15 7.64 12.39
CA GLU A 388 16.28 7.88 11.50
C GLU A 388 16.19 6.98 10.28
N PHE A 389 16.32 7.58 9.09
CA PHE A 389 16.42 6.86 7.83
C PHE A 389 17.60 7.40 7.01
N THR A 390 18.41 6.49 6.47
CA THR A 390 19.53 6.81 5.59
C THR A 390 19.34 6.14 4.24
N PHE A 391 19.94 6.71 3.18
CA PHE A 391 19.91 6.04 1.87
C PHE A 391 20.95 4.93 1.75
N THR A 392 20.59 3.85 1.05
CA THR A 392 21.55 2.86 0.54
C THR A 392 22.31 3.43 -0.66
N ASN A 393 23.36 2.73 -1.09
CA ASN A 393 23.89 2.91 -2.45
C ASN A 393 22.82 2.50 -3.47
N SER A 394 22.89 3.10 -4.66
CA SER A 394 22.01 2.70 -5.77
C SER A 394 22.30 1.26 -6.21
N ILE A 395 21.24 0.54 -6.54
CA ILE A 395 21.33 -0.78 -7.18
C ILE A 395 21.28 -0.57 -8.69
N GLU A 396 22.08 -1.35 -9.41
CA GLU A 396 22.24 -1.26 -10.85
C GLU A 396 21.68 -2.49 -11.55
N ILE A 397 21.13 -2.30 -12.75
CA ILE A 397 20.88 -3.39 -13.70
C ILE A 397 22.19 -3.69 -14.41
N PRO A 398 22.74 -4.91 -14.26
CA PRO A 398 24.01 -5.27 -14.91
C PRO A 398 23.81 -5.49 -16.40
N SER A 399 24.73 -4.99 -17.24
CA SER A 399 24.78 -5.37 -18.66
C SER A 399 25.30 -6.80 -18.81
N GLN A 400 24.71 -7.56 -19.73
CA GLN A 400 25.14 -8.92 -20.08
C GLN A 400 25.82 -8.99 -21.47
N GLY A 401 26.22 -7.86 -22.04
CA GLY A 401 26.99 -7.75 -23.28
C GLY A 401 26.13 -7.72 -24.55
N LYS A 402 25.15 -8.60 -24.73
CA LYS A 402 24.22 -8.56 -25.88
C LYS A 402 22.95 -7.81 -25.53
N THR A 403 22.89 -6.55 -25.96
CA THR A 403 21.77 -5.64 -25.64
C THR A 403 20.72 -5.62 -26.75
N TYR A 404 19.46 -5.63 -26.40
CA TYR A 404 18.36 -5.39 -27.34
C TYR A 404 18.41 -3.96 -27.90
N LYS A 405 18.25 -3.82 -29.22
CA LYS A 405 18.39 -2.52 -29.92
C LYS A 405 17.06 -1.90 -30.33
N GLY A 406 15.97 -2.68 -30.34
CA GLY A 406 14.64 -2.17 -30.65
C GLY A 406 14.06 -1.30 -29.52
N LYS A 407 12.89 -0.74 -29.76
CA LYS A 407 12.14 0.04 -28.75
C LYS A 407 11.54 -0.90 -27.70
N LEU A 408 11.67 -0.53 -26.42
CA LEU A 408 10.93 -1.15 -25.32
C LEU A 408 9.77 -0.24 -24.93
N VAL A 409 8.53 -0.75 -24.96
CA VAL A 409 7.35 -0.04 -24.45
C VAL A 409 6.76 -0.81 -23.28
N VAL A 410 6.63 -0.17 -22.12
CA VAL A 410 6.10 -0.77 -20.90
C VAL A 410 4.71 -0.19 -20.62
N LEU A 411 3.72 -1.07 -20.45
CA LEU A 411 2.34 -0.70 -20.15
C LEU A 411 2.08 -0.76 -18.65
N VAL A 412 1.66 0.35 -18.06
CA VAL A 412 1.34 0.48 -16.62
C VAL A 412 -0.05 1.08 -16.38
N ASN A 413 -0.64 0.79 -15.23
CA ASN A 413 -1.85 1.43 -14.74
C ASN A 413 -1.97 1.28 -13.21
N GLU A 414 -3.12 1.63 -12.62
CA GLU A 414 -3.42 1.55 -11.20
C GLU A 414 -3.37 0.12 -10.61
N LEU A 415 -3.26 -0.92 -11.44
CA LEU A 415 -3.04 -2.31 -11.00
C LEU A 415 -1.56 -2.64 -10.83
N SER A 416 -0.67 -1.83 -11.40
CA SER A 416 0.78 -1.99 -11.25
C SER A 416 1.17 -1.52 -9.86
N GLN A 417 1.46 -2.44 -8.94
CA GLN A 417 1.78 -2.17 -7.54
C GLN A 417 3.02 -2.95 -7.10
N SER A 418 3.80 -2.38 -6.17
CA SER A 418 4.89 -3.08 -5.49
C SER A 418 5.91 -3.64 -6.49
N GLN A 419 6.14 -4.97 -6.54
CA GLN A 419 7.06 -5.60 -7.50
C GLN A 419 6.84 -5.14 -8.95
N ALA A 420 5.61 -4.78 -9.35
CA ALA A 420 5.34 -4.24 -10.67
C ALA A 420 5.95 -2.85 -10.86
N GLU A 421 5.90 -2.01 -9.85
CA GLU A 421 6.52 -0.67 -9.85
C GLU A 421 8.03 -0.79 -9.85
N TYR A 422 8.60 -1.62 -8.97
CA TYR A 422 10.03 -1.91 -8.94
C TYR A 422 10.56 -2.42 -10.28
N THR A 423 9.82 -3.34 -10.92
CA THR A 423 10.17 -3.88 -12.24
C THR A 423 10.09 -2.81 -13.32
N SER A 424 9.10 -1.92 -13.25
CA SER A 424 8.98 -0.78 -14.18
C SER A 424 10.13 0.20 -14.03
N MET A 425 10.63 0.46 -12.80
CA MET A 425 11.84 1.26 -12.57
C MET A 425 13.07 0.61 -13.23
N ALA A 426 13.22 -0.71 -13.09
CA ALA A 426 14.30 -1.45 -13.72
C ALA A 426 14.26 -1.36 -15.26
N PHE A 427 13.07 -1.47 -15.84
CA PHE A 427 12.92 -1.35 -17.30
C PHE A 427 13.09 0.09 -17.79
N ARG A 428 12.72 1.09 -16.98
CA ARG A 428 12.98 2.51 -17.28
C ARG A 428 14.48 2.80 -17.48
N ALA A 429 15.34 2.06 -16.81
CA ALA A 429 16.79 2.17 -17.00
C ALA A 429 17.30 1.66 -18.36
N GLY A 430 16.46 1.02 -19.18
CA GLY A 430 16.81 0.53 -20.50
C GLY A 430 17.12 1.66 -21.48
N ASP A 431 18.10 1.41 -22.39
CA ASP A 431 18.63 2.40 -23.34
C ASP A 431 17.56 3.06 -24.23
N ASN A 432 16.48 2.33 -24.57
CA ASN A 432 15.42 2.77 -25.50
C ASN A 432 14.02 2.40 -24.97
N THR A 433 13.72 2.83 -23.74
CA THR A 433 12.47 2.51 -23.05
C THR A 433 11.51 3.70 -23.06
N THR A 434 10.22 3.41 -23.27
CA THR A 434 9.10 4.33 -23.08
C THR A 434 8.06 3.65 -22.20
N ILE A 435 7.67 4.27 -21.10
CA ILE A 435 6.58 3.79 -20.24
C ILE A 435 5.30 4.54 -20.63
N ILE A 436 4.22 3.81 -20.88
CA ILE A 436 2.93 4.41 -21.24
C ILE A 436 1.80 3.85 -20.37
N GLY A 437 0.75 4.63 -20.22
CA GLY A 437 -0.42 4.23 -19.45
C GLY A 437 -0.87 5.30 -18.48
N SER A 438 -1.22 4.92 -17.27
CA SER A 438 -1.61 5.83 -16.19
C SER A 438 -0.77 5.61 -14.94
N THR A 439 -0.90 6.52 -13.98
CA THR A 439 -0.25 6.43 -12.66
C THR A 439 -0.47 5.05 -12.02
N THR A 440 0.59 4.47 -11.49
CA THR A 440 0.57 3.18 -10.79
C THR A 440 0.09 3.33 -9.33
N ALA A 441 0.12 2.25 -8.56
CA ALA A 441 -0.45 2.24 -7.22
C ALA A 441 0.26 3.15 -6.21
N GLY A 442 1.50 3.55 -6.47
CA GLY A 442 2.25 4.45 -5.60
C GLY A 442 2.62 3.82 -4.26
N ALA A 443 2.87 2.51 -4.23
CA ALA A 443 3.29 1.77 -3.05
C ALA A 443 4.23 0.65 -3.46
N ASP A 444 5.51 0.88 -3.28
CA ASP A 444 6.58 -0.08 -3.58
C ASP A 444 7.38 -0.42 -2.31
N GLY A 445 8.19 -1.46 -2.40
CA GLY A 445 9.07 -1.92 -1.34
C GLY A 445 8.46 -3.02 -0.45
N ASN A 446 9.31 -3.60 0.40
CA ASN A 446 8.91 -4.66 1.31
C ASN A 446 8.02 -4.13 2.43
N VAL A 447 7.03 -4.93 2.77
CA VAL A 447 6.04 -4.58 3.79
C VAL A 447 6.43 -5.07 5.17
N SER A 448 5.98 -4.33 6.20
CA SER A 448 6.09 -4.70 7.61
C SER A 448 4.70 -4.91 8.19
N ALA A 449 4.44 -6.10 8.73
CA ALA A 449 3.15 -6.43 9.33
C ALA A 449 3.04 -5.83 10.74
N ILE A 450 1.86 -5.34 11.08
CA ILE A 450 1.52 -4.78 12.39
C ILE A 450 0.31 -5.53 12.95
N MET A 451 0.46 -6.06 14.16
CA MET A 451 -0.61 -6.74 14.89
C MET A 451 -1.22 -5.81 15.92
N LEU A 452 -2.55 -5.72 15.91
CA LEU A 452 -3.31 -4.83 16.80
C LEU A 452 -4.29 -5.64 17.65
N PRO A 453 -4.63 -5.16 18.89
CA PRO A 453 -5.69 -5.75 19.70
C PRO A 453 -7.00 -5.96 18.92
N GLY A 454 -7.71 -7.02 19.26
CA GLY A 454 -8.90 -7.47 18.52
C GLY A 454 -8.60 -8.50 17.44
N GLY A 455 -7.35 -8.99 17.34
CA GLY A 455 -6.92 -9.85 16.25
C GLY A 455 -6.80 -9.11 14.91
N LEU A 456 -6.80 -7.79 14.95
CA LEU A 456 -6.64 -6.95 13.77
C LEU A 456 -5.18 -7.00 13.27
N ARG A 457 -5.02 -6.95 11.97
CA ARG A 457 -3.73 -6.92 11.29
C ARG A 457 -3.73 -5.89 10.17
N THR A 458 -2.65 -5.15 10.08
CA THR A 458 -2.35 -4.28 8.95
C THR A 458 -0.89 -4.45 8.52
N MET A 459 -0.47 -3.75 7.50
CA MET A 459 0.93 -3.65 7.09
C MET A 459 1.24 -2.24 6.58
N ILE A 460 2.51 -1.93 6.45
CA ILE A 460 3.02 -0.67 5.89
C ILE A 460 4.15 -0.97 4.90
N SER A 461 4.39 -0.07 3.96
CA SER A 461 5.65 -0.04 3.23
C SER A 461 6.78 0.20 4.22
N GLY A 462 7.62 -0.81 4.45
CA GLY A 462 8.63 -0.79 5.53
C GLY A 462 9.97 -0.21 5.13
N ILE A 463 10.22 -0.05 3.82
CA ILE A 463 11.43 0.60 3.26
C ILE A 463 11.01 1.64 2.24
N GLY A 464 11.76 2.73 2.16
CA GLY A 464 11.60 3.73 1.11
C GLY A 464 12.24 3.26 -0.20
N VAL A 465 11.51 3.45 -1.31
CA VAL A 465 11.97 3.13 -2.67
C VAL A 465 12.05 4.43 -3.46
N ASN A 466 13.24 4.73 -3.95
CA ASN A 466 13.55 5.99 -4.61
C ASN A 466 14.29 5.75 -5.91
N TYR A 467 14.14 6.65 -6.87
CA TYR A 467 15.05 6.71 -8.01
C TYR A 467 16.48 7.05 -7.53
N PRO A 468 17.53 6.75 -8.32
CA PRO A 468 18.92 7.05 -7.94
C PRO A 468 19.19 8.51 -7.59
N ASN A 469 18.45 9.46 -8.21
CA ASN A 469 18.52 10.89 -7.93
C ASN A 469 17.85 11.30 -6.60
N GLY A 470 17.10 10.40 -5.96
CA GLY A 470 16.39 10.63 -4.69
C GLY A 470 14.92 10.93 -4.83
N GLU A 471 14.37 11.00 -6.04
CA GLU A 471 12.94 11.15 -6.24
C GLU A 471 12.18 9.92 -5.72
N GLU A 472 11.12 10.16 -4.96
CA GLU A 472 10.32 9.14 -4.30
C GLU A 472 9.25 8.59 -5.25
N THR A 473 8.99 7.28 -5.15
CA THR A 473 7.90 6.63 -5.89
C THR A 473 6.61 6.53 -5.08
N GLN A 474 6.70 6.65 -3.75
CA GLN A 474 5.52 6.58 -2.88
C GLN A 474 4.50 7.65 -3.23
N ARG A 475 3.22 7.29 -3.25
CA ARG A 475 2.06 8.10 -3.63
C ARG A 475 2.01 8.49 -5.10
N VAL A 476 3.15 8.83 -5.70
CA VAL A 476 3.27 9.26 -7.10
C VAL A 476 3.18 8.06 -8.05
N GLY A 477 3.75 6.93 -7.64
CA GLY A 477 3.90 5.75 -8.49
C GLY A 477 4.92 5.93 -9.62
N ILE A 478 4.84 5.06 -10.59
CA ILE A 478 5.60 5.19 -11.84
C ILE A 478 4.84 6.14 -12.76
N VAL A 479 5.38 7.32 -12.96
CA VAL A 479 4.80 8.32 -13.88
C VAL A 479 5.11 7.88 -15.31
N PRO A 480 4.10 7.64 -16.17
CA PRO A 480 4.32 7.28 -17.56
C PRO A 480 4.91 8.45 -18.36
N ASP A 481 5.73 8.14 -19.36
CA ASP A 481 6.29 9.14 -20.30
C ASP A 481 5.19 9.66 -21.24
N ILE A 482 4.20 8.81 -21.53
CA ILE A 482 3.01 9.16 -22.32
C ILE A 482 1.76 8.65 -21.60
N GLU A 483 0.90 9.56 -21.19
CA GLU A 483 -0.36 9.17 -20.57
C GLU A 483 -1.31 8.62 -21.63
N VAL A 484 -1.82 7.40 -21.37
CA VAL A 484 -2.85 6.74 -22.18
C VAL A 484 -3.82 6.06 -21.21
N LYS A 485 -5.08 6.41 -21.27
CA LYS A 485 -6.15 5.83 -20.47
C LYS A 485 -7.19 5.16 -21.36
N PRO A 486 -7.85 4.09 -20.90
CA PRO A 486 -9.01 3.56 -21.62
C PRO A 486 -10.13 4.59 -21.63
N THR A 487 -10.89 4.61 -22.74
CA THR A 487 -12.10 5.43 -22.87
C THR A 487 -13.35 4.54 -22.76
N ILE A 488 -14.49 5.12 -22.39
CA ILE A 488 -15.79 4.41 -22.39
C ILE A 488 -16.08 3.87 -23.79
N GLN A 489 -15.77 4.65 -24.83
CA GLN A 489 -15.95 4.19 -26.20
C GLN A 489 -15.03 3.02 -26.56
N GLY A 490 -13.75 3.06 -26.14
CA GLY A 490 -12.82 1.95 -26.33
C GLY A 490 -13.29 0.68 -25.63
N ILE A 491 -13.80 0.78 -24.39
CA ILE A 491 -14.40 -0.34 -23.66
C ILE A 491 -15.60 -0.94 -24.45
N ARG A 492 -16.47 -0.10 -25.00
CA ARG A 492 -17.63 -0.53 -25.82
C ARG A 492 -17.22 -1.24 -27.10
N GLU A 493 -16.07 -0.89 -27.65
CA GLU A 493 -15.50 -1.47 -28.89
C GLU A 493 -14.58 -2.67 -28.61
N GLY A 494 -14.30 -3.00 -27.34
CA GLY A 494 -13.35 -4.03 -26.97
C GLY A 494 -11.90 -3.70 -27.36
N LYS A 495 -11.55 -2.41 -27.40
CA LYS A 495 -10.25 -1.91 -27.84
C LYS A 495 -9.29 -1.78 -26.64
N ASP A 496 -8.09 -2.26 -26.78
CA ASP A 496 -6.99 -1.98 -25.88
C ASP A 496 -6.17 -0.78 -26.40
N GLU A 497 -6.50 0.41 -25.93
CA GLU A 497 -5.93 1.67 -26.39
C GLU A 497 -4.44 1.79 -26.02
N LEU A 498 -4.04 1.22 -24.88
CA LEU A 498 -2.65 1.19 -24.46
C LEU A 498 -1.82 0.31 -25.41
N LEU A 499 -2.31 -0.90 -25.70
CA LEU A 499 -1.64 -1.81 -26.63
C LEU A 499 -1.55 -1.20 -28.04
N ALA A 500 -2.63 -0.58 -28.51
CA ALA A 500 -2.66 0.09 -29.81
C ALA A 500 -1.62 1.23 -29.87
N LYS A 501 -1.52 2.03 -28.80
CA LYS A 501 -0.54 3.13 -28.71
C LYS A 501 0.89 2.61 -28.63
N ALA A 502 1.15 1.51 -27.94
CA ALA A 502 2.47 0.88 -27.90
C ALA A 502 2.93 0.43 -29.29
N ILE A 503 2.05 -0.21 -30.05
CA ILE A 503 2.33 -0.61 -31.43
C ILE A 503 2.63 0.62 -32.30
N GLU A 504 1.84 1.70 -32.18
CA GLU A 504 2.08 2.96 -32.89
C GLU A 504 3.49 3.54 -32.60
N ILE A 505 3.88 3.56 -31.30
CA ILE A 505 5.19 4.08 -30.86
C ILE A 505 6.34 3.26 -31.49
N ILE A 506 6.19 1.94 -31.52
CA ILE A 506 7.22 1.05 -32.09
C ILE A 506 7.34 1.22 -33.60
N LEU A 507 6.23 1.49 -34.30
CA LEU A 507 6.20 1.61 -35.74
C LEU A 507 6.52 3.01 -36.26
N LYS A 508 6.49 4.05 -35.41
CA LYS A 508 7.01 5.36 -35.76
C LYS A 508 8.53 5.32 -35.80
N GLU A 509 9.08 5.65 -36.97
CA GLU A 509 10.54 5.76 -37.21
C GLU A 509 11.16 6.91 -36.40
#